data_44967368dc0731ee3d3ab518a3fd3979
#
_entry.id   44967368dc0731ee3d3ab518a3fd3979
#
_cell.length_a   1.000
_cell.length_b   1.000
_cell.length_c   1.000
_cell.angle_alpha   90.00
_cell.angle_beta   90.00
_cell.angle_gamma   90.00
#
_symmetry.space_group_name_H-M   'P 1'
#
loop_
_entity.id
_entity.type
_entity.pdbx_description
1 polymer ?
#
loop_
_entity_poly.entity_id
_entity_poly.type
_entity_poly.pdbx_seq_one_letter_code
_entity_poly.pdbx_strand_id
1 'polypeptide(L)'
;QLVDGKCPDCGRPVQDAEEEAYFFRLSKYADRIQHLLEDTDFLEPRSRVNEMVNNFIKPGLEDLCVSRTSFSWGVPVDFDPGHVVYVWVDALFNYTTALGFLNDRYDDYEKFWPADVHFVGKEIVRFHSIIWPAMLMSMEMPLPKKVFGHGWLLLDGGKMSKSKGNVVDPLSLIHISEPTRQEA
;
A
#
# COMPACT_ATOMS: atom_id res chain seq x y z
N GLN A 1 -7.70 20.84 -3.80
CA GLN A 1 -8.27 22.20 -3.65
C GLN A 1 -9.54 22.25 -4.49
N LEU A 2 -10.63 22.78 -3.93
CA LEU A 2 -11.88 22.96 -4.64
C LEU A 2 -11.79 24.16 -5.60
N VAL A 3 -12.47 24.10 -6.73
CA VAL A 3 -12.65 25.21 -7.66
C VAL A 3 -14.11 25.64 -7.59
N ASP A 4 -14.37 26.84 -7.10
CA ASP A 4 -15.73 27.39 -6.88
C ASP A 4 -16.66 26.43 -6.10
N GLY A 5 -16.14 25.79 -5.05
CA GLY A 5 -16.90 24.82 -4.23
C GLY A 5 -17.21 23.49 -4.93
N LYS A 6 -16.56 23.20 -6.06
CA LYS A 6 -16.76 21.99 -6.86
C LYS A 6 -15.49 21.16 -6.97
N CYS A 7 -15.66 19.87 -7.18
CA CYS A 7 -14.57 18.95 -7.47
C CYS A 7 -13.90 19.34 -8.82
N PRO A 8 -12.57 19.51 -8.88
CA PRO A 8 -11.89 19.90 -10.11
C PRO A 8 -11.95 18.84 -11.20
N ASP A 9 -12.08 17.56 -10.81
CA ASP A 9 -12.05 16.44 -11.76
C ASP A 9 -13.42 16.16 -12.40
N CYS A 10 -14.51 16.30 -11.64
CA CYS A 10 -15.85 15.93 -12.12
C CYS A 10 -16.86 17.09 -12.13
N GLY A 11 -16.49 18.29 -11.65
CA GLY A 11 -17.34 19.48 -11.66
C GLY A 11 -18.56 19.46 -10.72
N ARG A 12 -18.76 18.36 -9.94
CA ARG A 12 -19.87 18.25 -9.02
C ARG A 12 -19.67 19.11 -7.77
N PRO A 13 -20.75 19.68 -7.19
CA PRO A 13 -20.65 20.38 -5.92
C PRO A 13 -20.22 19.39 -4.83
N VAL A 14 -19.36 19.85 -3.92
CA VAL A 14 -18.91 19.09 -2.77
C VAL A 14 -19.77 19.48 -1.57
N GLN A 15 -20.17 18.49 -0.78
CA GLN A 15 -20.89 18.66 0.48
C GLN A 15 -19.98 18.21 1.61
N ASP A 16 -20.05 18.89 2.74
CA ASP A 16 -19.41 18.44 3.96
C ASP A 16 -20.10 17.14 4.41
N ALA A 17 -19.31 16.15 4.76
CA ALA A 17 -19.78 14.88 5.29
C ALA A 17 -19.00 14.55 6.55
N GLU A 18 -19.71 14.18 7.60
CA GLU A 18 -19.14 13.67 8.84
C GLU A 18 -19.36 12.16 8.88
N GLU A 19 -18.34 11.44 9.28
CA GLU A 19 -18.37 10.00 9.43
C GLU A 19 -17.67 9.62 10.73
N GLU A 20 -18.34 8.82 11.56
CA GLU A 20 -17.69 8.21 12.72
C GLU A 20 -16.72 7.12 12.26
N ALA A 21 -15.51 7.12 12.81
CA ALA A 21 -14.47 6.19 12.39
C ALA A 21 -13.46 5.91 13.50
N TYR A 22 -12.89 4.71 13.45
CA TYR A 22 -11.71 4.37 14.25
C TYR A 22 -10.45 4.84 13.57
N PHE A 23 -9.50 5.31 14.40
CA PHE A 23 -8.21 5.81 13.92
C PHE A 23 -7.07 4.98 14.50
N PHE A 24 -6.17 4.52 13.62
CA PHE A 24 -4.89 3.98 14.00
C PHE A 24 -3.91 5.14 14.26
N ARG A 25 -3.34 5.19 15.45
CA ARG A 25 -2.41 6.25 15.86
C ARG A 25 -1.06 6.10 15.13
N LEU A 26 -1.07 6.40 13.83
CA LEU A 26 0.12 6.32 12.97
C LEU A 26 1.23 7.28 13.43
N SER A 27 0.84 8.45 13.93
CA SER A 27 1.75 9.47 14.47
C SER A 27 2.68 8.94 15.56
N LYS A 28 2.23 7.97 16.36
CA LYS A 28 3.05 7.31 17.42
C LYS A 28 4.29 6.60 16.86
N TYR A 29 4.26 6.22 15.59
CA TYR A 29 5.33 5.43 14.95
C TYR A 29 6.27 6.29 14.10
N ALA A 30 6.07 7.62 14.04
CA ALA A 30 6.80 8.53 13.15
C ALA A 30 8.32 8.39 13.27
N ASP A 31 8.87 8.47 14.50
CA ASP A 31 10.32 8.38 14.74
C ASP A 31 10.87 7.01 14.34
N ARG A 32 10.14 5.93 14.66
CA ARG A 32 10.58 4.57 14.31
C ARG A 32 10.57 4.33 12.81
N ILE A 33 9.56 4.87 12.11
CA ILE A 33 9.47 4.80 10.65
C ILE A 33 10.55 5.66 10.01
N GLN A 34 10.80 6.86 10.51
CA GLN A 34 11.88 7.70 10.01
C GLN A 34 13.23 6.98 10.10
N HIS A 35 13.52 6.40 11.26
CA HIS A 35 14.75 5.62 11.49
C HIS A 35 14.86 4.43 10.53
N LEU A 36 13.76 3.69 10.37
CA LEU A 36 13.70 2.56 9.42
C LEU A 36 14.03 3.01 7.99
N LEU A 37 13.51 4.16 7.55
CA LEU A 37 13.70 4.65 6.18
C LEU A 37 15.07 5.30 5.95
N GLU A 38 15.59 6.05 6.92
CA GLU A 38 16.82 6.83 6.74
C GLU A 38 18.09 6.03 7.06
N ASP A 39 18.04 5.14 8.05
CA ASP A 39 19.21 4.46 8.60
C ASP A 39 19.36 3.01 8.13
N THR A 40 18.42 2.51 7.32
CA THR A 40 18.49 1.15 6.77
C THR A 40 18.24 1.13 5.26
N ASP A 41 18.46 -0.04 4.64
CA ASP A 41 18.14 -0.30 3.24
C ASP A 41 16.69 -0.82 3.05
N PHE A 42 15.80 -0.53 3.99
CA PHE A 42 14.43 -1.01 3.96
C PHE A 42 13.66 -0.51 2.74
N LEU A 43 13.85 0.75 2.34
CA LEU A 43 13.17 1.34 1.18
C LEU A 43 14.15 1.70 0.08
N GLU A 44 13.90 1.16 -1.11
CA GLU A 44 14.65 1.47 -2.33
C GLU A 44 13.72 1.89 -3.49
N PRO A 45 14.23 2.67 -4.45
CA PRO A 45 15.51 3.38 -4.44
C PRO A 45 15.54 4.56 -3.47
N ARG A 46 16.70 5.10 -3.16
CA ARG A 46 16.89 6.22 -2.19
C ARG A 46 16.04 7.46 -2.49
N SER A 47 15.68 7.68 -3.75
CA SER A 47 14.75 8.74 -4.12
C SER A 47 13.37 8.57 -3.47
N ARG A 48 12.91 7.34 -3.20
CA ARG A 48 11.65 7.06 -2.51
C ARG A 48 11.76 7.37 -1.03
N VAL A 49 12.91 7.12 -0.41
CA VAL A 49 13.15 7.53 0.98
C VAL A 49 12.99 9.04 1.12
N ASN A 50 13.67 9.81 0.25
CA ASN A 50 13.59 11.28 0.27
C ASN A 50 12.14 11.78 0.06
N GLU A 51 11.40 11.13 -0.84
CA GLU A 51 9.98 11.44 -1.10
C GLU A 51 9.12 11.18 0.15
N MET A 52 9.25 10.02 0.78
CA MET A 52 8.46 9.66 1.96
C MET A 52 8.78 10.54 3.17
N VAL A 53 10.06 10.76 3.43
CA VAL A 53 10.51 11.58 4.56
C VAL A 53 10.07 13.04 4.39
N ASN A 54 10.32 13.63 3.23
CA ASN A 54 10.02 15.07 3.03
C ASN A 54 8.53 15.37 2.90
N ASN A 55 7.74 14.45 2.28
CA ASN A 55 6.33 14.74 2.00
C ASN A 55 5.39 14.26 3.10
N PHE A 56 5.80 13.30 3.93
CA PHE A 56 4.91 12.68 4.92
C PHE A 56 5.44 12.73 6.35
N ILE A 57 6.72 12.42 6.57
CA ILE A 57 7.25 12.32 7.94
C ILE A 57 7.56 13.70 8.51
N LYS A 58 8.33 14.53 7.80
CA LYS A 58 8.71 15.87 8.27
C LYS A 58 7.53 16.82 8.50
N PRO A 59 6.47 16.81 7.67
CA PRO A 59 5.28 17.60 7.96
C PRO A 59 4.48 17.11 9.17
N GLY A 60 4.74 15.89 9.63
CA GLY A 60 4.02 15.18 10.67
C GLY A 60 3.08 14.12 10.09
N LEU A 61 3.16 12.89 10.63
CA LEU A 61 2.23 11.82 10.26
C LEU A 61 0.88 12.05 10.95
N GLU A 62 -0.16 12.13 10.15
CA GLU A 62 -1.55 12.14 10.63
C GLU A 62 -2.01 10.73 10.95
N ASP A 63 -2.86 10.60 11.96
CA ASP A 63 -3.48 9.34 12.34
C ASP A 63 -4.37 8.84 11.21
N LEU A 64 -4.36 7.53 10.99
CA LEU A 64 -5.00 6.90 9.83
C LEU A 64 -6.40 6.41 10.20
N CYS A 65 -7.42 6.87 9.49
CA CYS A 65 -8.76 6.30 9.55
C CYS A 65 -8.72 4.83 9.06
N VAL A 66 -9.20 3.91 9.89
CA VAL A 66 -9.14 2.45 9.64
C VAL A 66 -10.50 1.77 9.56
N SER A 67 -11.58 2.53 9.70
CA SER A 67 -12.95 2.01 9.53
C SER A 67 -13.84 2.96 8.75
N ARG A 68 -14.99 2.48 8.30
CA ARG A 68 -16.01 3.21 7.56
C ARG A 68 -17.40 2.82 8.07
N THR A 69 -18.34 3.78 8.05
CA THR A 69 -19.78 3.58 8.35
C THR A 69 -20.68 3.92 7.17
N SER A 70 -20.17 4.62 6.16
CA SER A 70 -20.94 5.10 5.01
C SER A 70 -21.45 4.00 4.08
N PHE A 71 -21.00 2.76 4.23
CA PHE A 71 -21.46 1.57 3.51
C PHE A 71 -21.25 0.32 4.37
N SER A 72 -21.98 -0.75 4.03
CA SER A 72 -21.97 -2.02 4.78
C SER A 72 -21.21 -3.15 4.09
N TRP A 73 -20.74 -2.94 2.87
CA TRP A 73 -19.95 -3.95 2.16
C TRP A 73 -18.49 -3.90 2.58
N GLY A 74 -17.97 -5.01 3.09
CA GLY A 74 -16.58 -5.12 3.54
C GLY A 74 -16.44 -6.10 4.71
N VAL A 75 -15.24 -6.13 5.30
CA VAL A 75 -14.96 -6.90 6.51
C VAL A 75 -15.55 -6.15 7.71
N PRO A 76 -16.51 -6.72 8.44
CA PRO A 76 -17.10 -6.06 9.61
C PRO A 76 -16.04 -5.92 10.72
N VAL A 77 -16.20 -4.89 11.54
CA VAL A 77 -15.43 -4.73 12.78
C VAL A 77 -16.12 -5.53 13.87
N ASP A 78 -15.48 -6.57 14.41
CA ASP A 78 -16.10 -7.54 15.33
C ASP A 78 -16.67 -6.90 16.59
N PHE A 79 -15.99 -5.91 17.15
CA PHE A 79 -16.41 -5.23 18.37
C PHE A 79 -17.39 -4.07 18.11
N ASP A 80 -17.59 -3.68 16.84
CA ASP A 80 -18.55 -2.67 16.42
C ASP A 80 -19.09 -2.96 15.02
N PRO A 81 -20.13 -3.80 14.88
CA PRO A 81 -20.64 -4.25 13.59
C PRO A 81 -21.25 -3.15 12.70
N GLY A 82 -21.41 -1.93 13.21
CA GLY A 82 -21.78 -0.75 12.43
C GLY A 82 -20.65 -0.25 11.52
N HIS A 83 -19.42 -0.69 11.75
CA HIS A 83 -18.25 -0.33 11.00
C HIS A 83 -17.75 -1.46 10.11
N VAL A 84 -17.18 -1.10 8.95
CA VAL A 84 -16.39 -2.01 8.12
C VAL A 84 -14.93 -1.55 8.10
N VAL A 85 -14.02 -2.50 7.98
CA VAL A 85 -12.58 -2.24 7.92
C VAL A 85 -12.24 -1.46 6.67
N TYR A 86 -11.37 -0.45 6.81
CA TYR A 86 -10.88 0.33 5.68
C TYR A 86 -10.04 -0.55 4.73
N VAL A 87 -10.26 -0.38 3.45
CA VAL A 87 -9.70 -1.23 2.38
C VAL A 87 -8.19 -1.44 2.46
N TRP A 88 -7.41 -0.45 2.88
CA TRP A 88 -5.96 -0.60 2.97
C TRP A 88 -5.50 -1.42 4.17
N VAL A 89 -6.29 -1.51 5.24
CA VAL A 89 -6.02 -2.45 6.34
C VAL A 89 -6.17 -3.89 5.82
N ASP A 90 -7.30 -4.19 5.18
CA ASP A 90 -7.55 -5.49 4.56
C ASP A 90 -6.48 -5.85 3.51
N ALA A 91 -6.23 -4.92 2.58
CA ALA A 91 -5.26 -5.13 1.51
C ALA A 91 -3.83 -5.40 2.01
N LEU A 92 -3.39 -4.75 3.08
CA LEU A 92 -2.04 -4.94 3.63
C LEU A 92 -1.93 -6.24 4.42
N PHE A 93 -2.94 -6.57 5.23
CA PHE A 93 -2.95 -7.84 5.97
C PHE A 93 -3.08 -9.06 5.08
N ASN A 94 -3.52 -8.91 3.83
CA ASN A 94 -3.53 -10.01 2.85
C ASN A 94 -2.16 -10.69 2.71
N TYR A 95 -1.05 -9.97 2.84
CA TYR A 95 0.30 -10.55 2.77
C TYR A 95 0.56 -11.62 3.83
N THR A 96 -0.02 -11.50 5.00
CA THR A 96 0.15 -12.46 6.10
C THR A 96 -0.97 -13.47 6.16
N THR A 97 -2.22 -13.06 5.94
CA THR A 97 -3.38 -13.97 5.98
C THR A 97 -3.37 -15.00 4.85
N ALA A 98 -2.86 -14.63 3.67
CA ALA A 98 -2.68 -15.56 2.56
C ALA A 98 -1.64 -16.68 2.85
N LEU A 99 -0.75 -16.44 3.82
CA LEU A 99 0.24 -17.42 4.28
C LEU A 99 -0.25 -18.28 5.46
N GLY A 100 -1.43 -18.00 5.98
CA GLY A 100 -2.00 -18.74 7.11
C GLY A 100 -1.89 -18.05 8.46
N PHE A 101 -1.48 -16.77 8.52
CA PHE A 101 -1.45 -16.04 9.78
C PHE A 101 -2.85 -15.97 10.39
N LEU A 102 -3.00 -16.48 11.63
CA LEU A 102 -4.26 -16.56 12.38
C LEU A 102 -5.40 -17.30 11.66
N ASN A 103 -5.08 -18.23 10.74
CA ASN A 103 -6.08 -19.11 10.13
C ASN A 103 -5.50 -20.49 9.85
N ASP A 104 -6.38 -21.51 9.75
CA ASP A 104 -6.01 -22.91 9.53
C ASP A 104 -5.99 -23.30 8.04
N ARG A 105 -6.12 -22.34 7.14
CA ARG A 105 -6.24 -22.62 5.70
C ARG A 105 -4.89 -22.91 5.05
N TYR A 106 -3.83 -22.27 5.55
CA TYR A 106 -2.47 -22.42 5.05
C TYR A 106 -1.51 -22.46 6.25
N ASP A 107 -0.34 -23.05 6.07
CA ASP A 107 0.72 -23.20 7.07
C ASP A 107 2.08 -22.66 6.60
N ASP A 108 2.02 -21.74 5.66
CA ASP A 108 3.19 -21.18 4.98
C ASP A 108 3.78 -19.94 5.69
N TYR A 109 3.12 -19.44 6.75
CA TYR A 109 3.52 -18.19 7.40
C TYR A 109 4.97 -18.23 7.92
N GLU A 110 5.32 -19.23 8.71
CA GLU A 110 6.67 -19.40 9.28
C GLU A 110 7.76 -19.58 8.21
N LYS A 111 7.39 -20.02 7.03
CA LYS A 111 8.30 -20.30 5.93
C LYS A 111 8.56 -19.08 5.07
N PHE A 112 7.55 -18.25 4.82
CA PHE A 112 7.62 -17.16 3.85
C PHE A 112 7.52 -15.76 4.48
N TRP A 113 7.19 -15.64 5.76
CA TRP A 113 7.21 -14.38 6.45
C TRP A 113 8.41 -14.30 7.42
N PRO A 114 9.17 -13.20 7.46
CA PRO A 114 8.94 -11.94 6.74
C PRO A 114 9.32 -12.02 5.25
N ALA A 115 8.57 -11.31 4.41
CA ALA A 115 8.85 -11.21 2.98
C ALA A 115 10.24 -10.62 2.72
N ASP A 116 10.97 -11.17 1.74
CA ASP A 116 12.27 -10.64 1.35
C ASP A 116 12.14 -9.26 0.68
N VAL A 117 11.17 -9.11 -0.21
CA VAL A 117 10.90 -7.84 -0.91
C VAL A 117 9.41 -7.67 -1.18
N HIS A 118 8.87 -6.49 -0.84
CA HIS A 118 7.64 -5.98 -1.42
C HIS A 118 7.99 -5.14 -2.66
N PHE A 119 7.67 -5.66 -3.83
CA PHE A 119 7.91 -4.98 -5.11
C PHE A 119 6.65 -4.24 -5.54
N VAL A 120 6.66 -2.91 -5.49
CA VAL A 120 5.44 -2.10 -5.62
C VAL A 120 5.63 -0.89 -6.54
N GLY A 121 4.55 -0.44 -7.17
CA GLY A 121 4.52 0.81 -7.92
C GLY A 121 4.63 2.03 -6.99
N LYS A 122 5.22 3.09 -7.49
CA LYS A 122 5.50 4.30 -6.71
C LYS A 122 4.27 4.91 -6.00
N GLU A 123 3.08 4.73 -6.55
CA GLU A 123 1.83 5.27 -6.01
C GLU A 123 1.39 4.63 -4.70
N ILE A 124 1.83 3.40 -4.44
CA ILE A 124 1.50 2.66 -3.22
C ILE A 124 2.69 2.49 -2.27
N VAL A 125 3.83 3.13 -2.57
CA VAL A 125 5.03 3.10 -1.71
C VAL A 125 4.71 3.57 -0.30
N ARG A 126 3.91 4.64 -0.15
CA ARG A 126 3.51 5.16 1.18
C ARG A 126 2.83 4.10 2.04
N PHE A 127 1.96 3.30 1.45
CA PHE A 127 1.26 2.22 2.16
C PHE A 127 2.22 1.14 2.63
N HIS A 128 3.22 0.79 1.83
CA HIS A 128 4.15 -0.30 2.11
C HIS A 128 5.36 0.11 2.94
N SER A 129 5.75 1.39 2.92
CA SER A 129 6.94 1.85 3.62
C SER A 129 6.65 2.65 4.91
N ILE A 130 5.42 3.13 5.09
CA ILE A 130 5.00 3.89 6.27
C ILE A 130 3.89 3.16 7.03
N ILE A 131 2.75 2.92 6.37
CA ILE A 131 1.54 2.42 7.04
C ILE A 131 1.71 0.96 7.43
N TRP A 132 2.14 0.10 6.51
CA TRP A 132 2.33 -1.33 6.76
C TRP A 132 3.34 -1.63 7.86
N PRO A 133 4.56 -1.05 7.84
CA PRO A 133 5.50 -1.24 8.95
C PRO A 133 4.96 -0.76 10.29
N ALA A 134 4.23 0.37 10.34
CA ALA A 134 3.64 0.85 11.57
C ALA A 134 2.58 -0.11 12.13
N MET A 135 1.74 -0.68 11.27
CA MET A 135 0.76 -1.71 11.67
C MET A 135 1.45 -2.95 12.20
N LEU A 136 2.47 -3.47 11.50
CA LEU A 136 3.27 -4.60 11.98
C LEU A 136 3.96 -4.32 13.31
N MET A 137 4.55 -3.14 13.47
CA MET A 137 5.16 -2.70 14.73
C MET A 137 4.14 -2.64 15.86
N SER A 138 2.88 -2.30 15.59
CA SER A 138 1.83 -2.26 16.61
C SER A 138 1.42 -3.63 17.10
N MET A 139 1.60 -4.65 16.28
CA MET A 139 1.31 -6.05 16.57
C MET A 139 2.58 -6.84 16.99
N GLU A 140 3.72 -6.16 17.11
CA GLU A 140 5.02 -6.77 17.41
C GLU A 140 5.43 -7.86 16.40
N MET A 141 4.96 -7.73 15.16
CA MET A 141 5.25 -8.66 14.07
C MET A 141 6.57 -8.29 13.35
N PRO A 142 7.27 -9.29 12.79
CA PRO A 142 8.44 -9.04 11.95
C PRO A 142 8.09 -8.17 10.75
N LEU A 143 8.98 -7.22 10.43
CA LEU A 143 8.84 -6.39 9.23
C LEU A 143 9.34 -7.13 7.98
N PRO A 144 8.81 -6.83 6.78
CA PRO A 144 9.45 -7.22 5.53
C PRO A 144 10.90 -6.74 5.51
N LYS A 145 11.78 -7.46 4.84
CA LYS A 145 13.20 -7.07 4.79
C LYS A 145 13.42 -5.83 3.92
N LYS A 146 12.61 -5.68 2.85
CA LYS A 146 12.75 -4.58 1.89
C LYS A 146 11.44 -4.21 1.20
N VAL A 147 11.32 -2.93 0.84
CA VAL A 147 10.31 -2.40 -0.08
C VAL A 147 11.04 -1.78 -1.28
N PHE A 148 10.70 -2.21 -2.49
CA PHE A 148 11.23 -1.62 -3.73
C PHE A 148 10.11 -0.90 -4.49
N GLY A 149 10.23 0.43 -4.60
CA GLY A 149 9.24 1.29 -5.26
C GLY A 149 9.64 1.66 -6.69
N HIS A 150 9.16 0.90 -7.70
CA HIS A 150 9.46 1.21 -9.09
C HIS A 150 8.67 2.41 -9.62
N GLY A 151 9.19 3.04 -10.69
CA GLY A 151 8.55 4.13 -11.39
C GLY A 151 7.34 3.68 -12.23
N TRP A 152 6.73 4.63 -12.94
CA TRP A 152 5.68 4.31 -13.90
C TRP A 152 6.22 3.44 -15.05
N LEU A 153 5.44 2.43 -15.42
CA LEU A 153 5.64 1.75 -16.68
C LEU A 153 5.03 2.62 -17.78
N LEU A 154 5.86 3.01 -18.72
CA LEU A 154 5.48 3.90 -19.82
C LEU A 154 5.43 3.12 -21.13
N LEU A 155 4.43 3.41 -21.96
CA LEU A 155 4.32 2.93 -23.33
C LEU A 155 3.94 4.12 -24.22
N ASP A 156 4.63 4.30 -25.34
CA ASP A 156 4.41 5.39 -26.31
C ASP A 156 4.42 6.78 -25.68
N GLY A 157 5.33 7.01 -24.72
CA GLY A 157 5.47 8.29 -24.02
C GLY A 157 4.42 8.61 -22.96
N GLY A 158 3.50 7.68 -22.68
CA GLY A 158 2.45 7.84 -21.68
C GLY A 158 2.44 6.76 -20.59
N LYS A 159 1.77 7.04 -19.48
CA LYS A 159 1.51 6.03 -18.45
C LYS A 159 0.67 4.91 -19.03
N MET A 160 1.13 3.67 -18.86
CA MET A 160 0.39 2.47 -19.21
C MET A 160 -0.86 2.34 -18.34
N SER A 161 -2.03 2.17 -18.95
CA SER A 161 -3.31 2.08 -18.26
C SER A 161 -4.32 1.23 -19.01
N LYS A 162 -5.02 0.36 -18.28
CA LYS A 162 -6.10 -0.47 -18.85
C LYS A 162 -7.20 0.38 -19.51
N SER A 163 -7.55 1.51 -18.89
CA SER A 163 -8.58 2.41 -19.43
C SER A 163 -8.19 3.11 -20.75
N LYS A 164 -6.88 3.19 -21.04
CA LYS A 164 -6.36 3.76 -22.29
C LYS A 164 -6.10 2.70 -23.37
N GLY A 165 -6.21 1.42 -23.03
CA GLY A 165 -5.92 0.32 -23.94
C GLY A 165 -4.44 0.15 -24.31
N ASN A 166 -3.53 0.93 -23.71
CA ASN A 166 -2.09 0.86 -23.96
C ASN A 166 -1.41 -0.05 -22.93
N VAL A 167 -1.81 -1.31 -22.86
CA VAL A 167 -1.28 -2.30 -21.91
C VAL A 167 -0.51 -3.37 -22.67
N VAL A 168 0.69 -3.67 -22.18
CA VAL A 168 1.45 -4.85 -22.61
C VAL A 168 1.00 -6.04 -21.76
N ASP A 169 0.59 -7.11 -22.42
CA ASP A 169 0.26 -8.36 -21.74
C ASP A 169 1.54 -8.99 -21.17
N PRO A 170 1.63 -9.20 -19.83
CA PRO A 170 2.81 -9.84 -19.23
C PRO A 170 3.14 -11.22 -19.80
N LEU A 171 2.12 -11.97 -20.23
CA LEU A 171 2.31 -13.30 -20.81
C LEU A 171 2.95 -13.20 -22.20
N SER A 172 2.68 -12.14 -22.97
CA SER A 172 3.33 -11.92 -24.25
C SER A 172 4.83 -11.63 -24.12
N LEU A 173 5.24 -11.01 -23.00
CA LEU A 173 6.65 -10.73 -22.73
C LEU A 173 7.47 -12.00 -22.47
N ILE A 174 6.87 -13.04 -21.90
CA ILE A 174 7.52 -14.34 -21.67
C ILE A 174 7.92 -14.94 -23.02
N HIS A 175 7.07 -14.84 -24.03
CA HIS A 175 7.34 -15.36 -25.37
C HIS A 175 8.37 -14.52 -26.16
N ILE A 176 8.47 -13.23 -25.86
CA ILE A 176 9.42 -12.32 -26.51
C ILE A 176 10.81 -12.43 -25.83
N SER A 177 10.86 -12.69 -24.54
CA SER A 177 12.10 -12.71 -23.76
C SER A 177 12.74 -14.09 -23.64
N GLU A 178 12.21 -15.13 -24.26
CA GLU A 178 12.85 -16.46 -24.37
C GLU A 178 13.56 -16.64 -25.73
N PRO A 179 14.59 -15.84 -26.07
CA PRO A 179 15.33 -16.06 -27.33
C PRO A 179 16.29 -17.26 -27.26
N THR A 180 16.36 -17.97 -26.15
CA THR A 180 17.44 -18.95 -25.91
C THR A 180 16.97 -20.37 -25.62
N ARG A 181 15.69 -20.68 -25.71
CA ARG A 181 15.22 -22.05 -25.90
C ARG A 181 15.13 -22.41 -27.38
N GLN A 182 16.12 -21.96 -28.15
CA GLN A 182 16.39 -22.59 -29.43
C GLN A 182 17.11 -23.90 -29.15
N GLU A 183 16.37 -24.94 -29.45
CA GLU A 183 16.77 -26.29 -29.85
C GLU A 183 18.29 -26.56 -29.84
N ALA A 184 18.70 -27.30 -28.81
CA ALA A 184 19.84 -28.19 -28.95
C ALA A 184 19.35 -29.50 -29.56
#